data_dec6a31362a67914a8c085f45d6a2900
#
_entry.id   dec6a31362a67914a8c085f45d6a2900
#
_cell.length_a   1.000
_cell.length_b   1.000
_cell.length_c   1.000
_cell.angle_alpha   90.00
_cell.angle_beta   90.00
_cell.angle_gamma   90.00
#
_symmetry.space_group_name_H-M   'P 1'
#
loop_
_entity.id
_entity.type
_entity.pdbx_description
1 polymer ?
#
loop_
_entity_poly.entity_id
_entity_poly.type
_entity_poly.pdbx_seq_one_letter_code
_entity_poly.pdbx_strand_id
1 'polypeptide(L)'
;NSAAIISGHAVEVIGPGGALFVDLSGATTDRSLGVFNLQGGQLSFLGDGDRLDLRTRRLTPSAHKAAGAFIDPRAPGFRPEYTDAPFVLDVLGDGAIVRAMSNLLDSPLDEVRGLAFDARFAPDDPQRALGSELRLYKGPDTVGWYSGSQGEEAYTVASVRLDVTPV
;
A
#
# COMPACT_ATOMS: atom_id res chain seq x y z
N ASN A 1 16.74 5.45 4.24
CA ASN A 1 17.18 6.52 3.33
C ASN A 1 16.94 6.09 1.89
N SER A 2 15.86 6.56 1.27
CA SER A 2 15.49 6.24 -0.11
C SER A 2 15.14 7.51 -0.88
N ALA A 3 15.19 7.45 -2.20
CA ALA A 3 14.77 8.53 -3.07
C ALA A 3 13.99 7.97 -4.28
N ALA A 4 13.04 8.75 -4.77
CA ALA A 4 12.40 8.54 -6.04
C ALA A 4 12.99 9.53 -7.05
N ILE A 5 13.65 9.03 -8.09
CA ILE A 5 14.18 9.83 -9.19
C ILE A 5 13.14 9.89 -10.29
N ILE A 6 12.70 11.10 -10.62
CA ILE A 6 11.66 11.33 -11.64
C ILE A 6 12.29 11.97 -12.87
N SER A 7 12.12 11.33 -14.02
CA SER A 7 12.55 11.86 -15.31
C SER A 7 11.40 11.72 -16.33
N GLY A 8 10.77 12.83 -16.68
CA GLY A 8 9.54 12.82 -17.47
C GLY A 8 8.42 12.07 -16.75
N HIS A 9 7.98 10.93 -17.30
CA HIS A 9 6.97 10.06 -16.66
C HIS A 9 7.59 8.85 -15.96
N ALA A 10 8.89 8.63 -16.08
CA ALA A 10 9.57 7.51 -15.45
C ALA A 10 10.01 7.86 -14.04
N VAL A 11 9.73 6.97 -13.13
CA VAL A 11 10.23 7.00 -11.74
C VAL A 11 11.10 5.79 -11.53
N GLU A 12 12.24 5.98 -10.87
CA GLU A 12 13.09 4.90 -10.34
C GLU A 12 13.30 5.13 -8.85
N VAL A 13 13.10 4.08 -8.07
CA VAL A 13 13.33 4.12 -6.62
C VAL A 13 14.75 3.62 -6.35
N ILE A 14 15.47 4.36 -5.52
CA ILE A 14 16.82 3.99 -5.08
C ILE A 14 16.92 4.04 -3.55
N GLY A 15 17.63 3.09 -2.99
CA GLY A 15 17.91 3.00 -1.55
C GLY A 15 16.97 2.06 -0.78
N PRO A 16 17.41 1.67 0.42
CA PRO A 16 16.88 0.49 1.12
C PRO A 16 15.47 0.66 1.73
N GLY A 17 14.93 1.84 1.89
CA GLY A 17 13.61 2.02 2.51
C GLY A 17 12.43 2.02 1.54
N GLY A 18 12.69 1.93 0.24
CA GLY A 18 11.63 1.98 -0.78
C GLY A 18 10.85 3.30 -0.82
N ALA A 19 9.74 3.29 -1.55
CA ALA A 19 8.80 4.41 -1.65
C ALA A 19 7.36 3.91 -1.79
N LEU A 20 6.44 4.56 -1.07
CA LEU A 20 5.01 4.33 -1.18
C LEU A 20 4.41 5.35 -2.15
N PHE A 21 3.76 4.88 -3.19
CA PHE A 21 3.05 5.70 -4.17
C PHE A 21 1.55 5.62 -3.91
N VAL A 22 0.90 6.78 -3.93
CA VAL A 22 -0.55 6.91 -3.74
C VAL A 22 -1.14 7.51 -5.01
N ASP A 23 -2.00 6.75 -5.69
CA ASP A 23 -2.76 7.22 -6.86
C ASP A 23 -4.21 7.51 -6.42
N LEU A 24 -4.59 8.77 -6.48
CA LEU A 24 -5.93 9.24 -6.12
C LEU A 24 -6.78 9.59 -7.34
N SER A 25 -6.31 9.35 -8.55
CA SER A 25 -7.01 9.79 -9.77
C SER A 25 -8.38 9.13 -9.98
N GLY A 26 -8.58 7.92 -9.46
CA GLY A 26 -9.86 7.21 -9.46
C GLY A 26 -10.59 7.28 -8.12
N ALA A 27 -10.06 8.00 -7.14
CA ALA A 27 -10.64 8.07 -5.81
C ALA A 27 -11.81 9.06 -5.75
N THR A 28 -12.74 8.77 -4.86
CA THR A 28 -13.91 9.62 -4.56
C THR A 28 -13.98 9.96 -3.08
N THR A 29 -14.73 11.00 -2.75
CA THR A 29 -15.04 11.41 -1.37
C THR A 29 -16.54 11.60 -1.20
N ASP A 30 -17.05 11.24 -0.02
CA ASP A 30 -18.41 11.59 0.38
C ASP A 30 -18.41 12.93 1.12
N ARG A 31 -18.87 13.98 0.43
CA ARG A 31 -18.90 15.34 0.98
C ARG A 31 -19.96 15.52 2.07
N SER A 32 -20.93 14.61 2.19
CA SER A 32 -21.96 14.69 3.21
C SER A 32 -21.43 14.41 4.62
N LEU A 33 -20.29 13.72 4.73
CA LEU A 33 -19.66 13.42 6.03
C LEU A 33 -19.01 14.64 6.70
N GLY A 34 -18.70 15.70 5.96
CA GLY A 34 -18.10 16.92 6.50
C GLY A 34 -16.67 16.79 7.05
N VAL A 35 -16.10 15.58 7.03
CA VAL A 35 -14.75 15.26 7.47
C VAL A 35 -14.01 14.48 6.39
N PHE A 36 -12.68 14.39 6.48
CA PHE A 36 -11.87 13.69 5.49
C PHE A 36 -12.30 12.22 5.37
N ASN A 37 -12.53 11.80 4.16
CA ASN A 37 -12.79 10.41 3.79
C ASN A 37 -12.33 10.17 2.35
N LEU A 38 -12.08 8.92 2.01
CA LEU A 38 -11.56 8.52 0.70
C LEU A 38 -12.06 7.13 0.35
N GLN A 39 -12.42 6.92 -0.90
CA GLN A 39 -12.79 5.62 -1.44
C GLN A 39 -12.07 5.36 -2.76
N GLY A 40 -11.50 4.17 -2.91
CA GLY A 40 -10.91 3.72 -4.15
C GLY A 40 -9.53 4.34 -4.47
N GLY A 41 -8.80 4.84 -3.50
CA GLY A 41 -7.38 5.15 -3.67
C GLY A 41 -6.59 3.89 -4.01
N GLN A 42 -5.40 4.03 -4.59
CA GLN A 42 -4.51 2.92 -4.91
C GLN A 42 -3.14 3.16 -4.31
N LEU A 43 -2.60 2.14 -3.68
CA LEU A 43 -1.26 2.14 -3.10
C LEU A 43 -0.36 1.17 -3.85
N SER A 44 0.87 1.60 -4.12
CA SER A 44 1.94 0.72 -4.61
C SER A 44 3.21 0.98 -3.84
N PHE A 45 3.87 -0.07 -3.41
CA PHE A 45 5.17 0.01 -2.74
C PHE A 45 6.27 -0.49 -3.67
N LEU A 46 7.25 0.36 -3.90
CA LEU A 46 8.42 0.10 -4.73
C LEU A 46 9.68 0.13 -3.88
N GLY A 47 10.52 -0.87 -4.02
CA GLY A 47 11.82 -0.91 -3.40
C GLY A 47 12.95 -0.53 -4.35
N ASP A 48 14.18 -0.72 -3.90
CA ASP A 48 15.38 -0.36 -4.64
C ASP A 48 15.44 -0.98 -6.05
N GLY A 49 15.68 -0.15 -7.04
CA GLY A 49 15.76 -0.52 -8.47
C GLY A 49 14.40 -0.74 -9.16
N ASP A 50 13.29 -0.64 -8.44
CA ASP A 50 11.96 -0.72 -9.06
C ASP A 50 11.64 0.56 -9.82
N ARG A 51 10.82 0.44 -10.87
CA ARG A 51 10.42 1.55 -11.73
C ARG A 51 8.91 1.64 -11.88
N LEU A 52 8.42 2.87 -12.01
CA LEU A 52 7.00 3.17 -12.24
C LEU A 52 6.89 4.18 -13.39
N ASP A 53 6.05 3.87 -14.37
CA ASP A 53 5.61 4.85 -15.38
C ASP A 53 4.36 5.56 -14.87
N LEU A 54 4.47 6.84 -14.55
CA LEU A 54 3.37 7.65 -13.98
C LEU A 54 2.20 7.84 -14.96
N ARG A 55 2.43 7.76 -16.26
CA ARG A 55 1.38 7.92 -17.26
C ARG A 55 0.57 6.65 -17.46
N THR A 56 1.26 5.51 -17.57
CA THR A 56 0.63 4.20 -17.80
C THR A 56 0.33 3.47 -16.50
N ARG A 57 0.91 3.91 -15.39
CA ARG A 57 0.89 3.26 -14.06
C ARG A 57 1.51 1.87 -14.05
N ARG A 58 2.30 1.56 -15.07
CA ARG A 58 2.99 0.29 -15.17
C ARG A 58 4.18 0.27 -14.23
N LEU A 59 4.17 -0.69 -13.32
CA LEU A 59 5.26 -1.01 -12.43
C LEU A 59 6.16 -2.06 -13.09
N THR A 60 7.48 -1.85 -13.01
CA THR A 60 8.50 -2.80 -13.46
C THR A 60 9.39 -3.09 -12.26
N PRO A 61 9.43 -4.35 -11.75
CA PRO A 61 10.28 -4.70 -10.63
C PRO A 61 11.76 -4.66 -11.04
N SER A 62 12.63 -4.50 -10.06
CA SER A 62 14.08 -4.64 -10.25
C SER A 62 14.42 -6.05 -10.75
N ALA A 63 15.59 -6.19 -11.40
CA ALA A 63 16.01 -7.48 -11.93
C ALA A 63 16.08 -8.58 -10.83
N HIS A 64 16.49 -8.19 -9.62
CA HIS A 64 16.53 -9.09 -8.47
C HIS A 64 15.13 -9.60 -8.07
N LYS A 65 14.15 -8.73 -8.01
CA LYS A 65 12.76 -9.11 -7.71
C LYS A 65 12.09 -9.87 -8.86
N ALA A 66 12.37 -9.47 -10.10
CA ALA A 66 11.88 -10.18 -11.27
C ALA A 66 12.40 -11.63 -11.37
N ALA A 67 13.58 -11.90 -10.83
CA ALA A 67 14.16 -13.25 -10.73
C ALA A 67 13.55 -14.08 -9.57
N GLY A 68 12.85 -13.44 -8.64
CA GLY A 68 12.16 -14.08 -7.52
C GLY A 68 10.78 -14.61 -7.89
N ALA A 69 9.84 -14.54 -6.95
CA ALA A 69 8.48 -15.01 -7.14
C ALA A 69 7.55 -13.87 -7.58
N PHE A 70 6.82 -14.06 -8.67
CA PHE A 70 5.67 -13.25 -9.02
C PHE A 70 4.44 -13.73 -8.26
N ILE A 71 3.71 -12.82 -7.64
CA ILE A 71 2.54 -13.11 -6.82
C ILE A 71 1.31 -12.46 -7.48
N ASP A 72 0.39 -13.32 -7.93
CA ASP A 72 -0.96 -12.93 -8.33
C ASP A 72 -1.97 -13.68 -7.44
N PRO A 73 -2.63 -13.00 -6.50
CA PRO A 73 -3.57 -13.63 -5.58
C PRO A 73 -4.78 -14.28 -6.25
N ARG A 74 -5.02 -13.98 -7.53
CA ARG A 74 -6.14 -14.54 -8.31
C ARG A 74 -5.72 -15.66 -9.23
N ALA A 75 -4.43 -15.96 -9.30
CA ALA A 75 -3.93 -17.02 -10.15
C ALA A 75 -4.44 -18.38 -9.66
N PRO A 76 -4.85 -19.29 -10.58
CA PRO A 76 -5.14 -20.64 -10.22
C PRO A 76 -3.93 -21.29 -9.53
N GLY A 77 -4.14 -21.86 -8.34
CA GLY A 77 -3.07 -22.50 -7.58
C GLY A 77 -2.22 -21.52 -6.75
N PHE A 78 -2.65 -20.27 -6.58
CA PHE A 78 -2.03 -19.35 -5.63
C PHE A 78 -1.91 -20.00 -4.24
N ARG A 79 -0.72 -19.95 -3.68
CA ARG A 79 -0.41 -20.48 -2.34
C ARG A 79 0.16 -19.35 -1.52
N PRO A 80 -0.63 -18.79 -0.60
CA PRO A 80 -0.18 -17.69 0.24
C PRO A 80 0.87 -18.15 1.25
N GLU A 81 1.84 -17.31 1.52
CA GLU A 81 2.84 -17.48 2.57
C GLU A 81 2.23 -17.20 3.96
N TYR A 82 1.39 -16.17 4.04
CA TYR A 82 0.74 -15.76 5.27
C TYR A 82 -0.65 -16.37 5.40
N THR A 83 -1.03 -16.76 6.61
CA THR A 83 -2.36 -17.36 6.87
C THR A 83 -3.41 -16.31 7.23
N ASP A 84 -2.97 -15.17 7.75
CA ASP A 84 -3.82 -14.08 8.23
C ASP A 84 -3.13 -12.73 8.01
N ALA A 85 -3.94 -11.69 7.84
CA ALA A 85 -3.51 -10.31 7.90
C ALA A 85 -4.09 -9.69 9.18
N PRO A 86 -3.26 -9.42 10.18
CA PRO A 86 -3.75 -8.91 11.45
C PRO A 86 -4.34 -7.50 11.28
N PHE A 87 -5.36 -7.20 12.10
CA PHE A 87 -5.82 -5.83 12.27
C PHE A 87 -4.67 -4.94 12.80
N VAL A 88 -4.46 -3.78 12.19
CA VAL A 88 -3.35 -2.89 12.50
C VAL A 88 -3.83 -1.74 13.39
N LEU A 89 -3.43 -1.75 14.68
CA LEU A 89 -3.86 -0.72 15.65
C LEU A 89 -3.30 0.67 15.35
N ASP A 90 -2.09 0.75 14.79
CA ASP A 90 -1.45 2.00 14.36
C ASP A 90 -0.96 1.83 12.93
N VAL A 91 -1.87 2.05 11.98
CA VAL A 91 -1.59 1.83 10.56
C VAL A 91 -0.63 2.88 9.98
N LEU A 92 -0.46 4.03 10.64
CA LEU A 92 0.49 5.06 10.26
C LEU A 92 1.85 4.93 10.96
N GLY A 93 2.00 3.93 11.84
CA GLY A 93 3.28 3.60 12.44
C GLY A 93 4.34 3.22 11.41
N ASP A 94 5.60 3.26 11.82
CA ASP A 94 6.75 3.03 10.94
C ASP A 94 6.66 1.67 10.24
N GLY A 95 6.67 1.69 8.91
CA GLY A 95 6.54 0.51 8.05
C GLY A 95 5.19 -0.22 8.12
N ALA A 96 4.22 0.22 8.93
CA ALA A 96 2.98 -0.52 9.19
C ALA A 96 2.14 -0.73 7.91
N ILE A 97 1.98 0.30 7.08
CA ILE A 97 1.24 0.19 5.81
C ILE A 97 1.94 -0.80 4.86
N VAL A 98 3.25 -0.72 4.74
CA VAL A 98 4.01 -1.59 3.83
C VAL A 98 3.91 -3.05 4.27
N ARG A 99 4.04 -3.33 5.56
CA ARG A 99 3.84 -4.68 6.10
C ARG A 99 2.41 -5.18 5.87
N ALA A 100 1.41 -4.32 6.11
CA ALA A 100 0.02 -4.67 5.86
C ALA A 100 -0.24 -4.99 4.39
N MET A 101 0.34 -4.22 3.45
CA MET A 101 0.24 -4.47 2.01
C MET A 101 0.90 -5.78 1.61
N SER A 102 2.11 -6.05 2.09
CA SER A 102 2.86 -7.29 1.77
C SER A 102 2.14 -8.52 2.31
N ASN A 103 1.69 -8.47 3.57
CA ASN A 103 0.95 -9.56 4.18
C ASN A 103 -0.40 -9.79 3.48
N LEU A 104 -1.12 -8.72 3.14
CA LEU A 104 -2.38 -8.83 2.40
C LEU A 104 -2.18 -9.47 1.04
N LEU A 105 -1.17 -9.00 0.27
CA LEU A 105 -0.85 -9.54 -1.05
C LEU A 105 -0.68 -11.06 -1.01
N ASP A 106 0.09 -11.53 -0.04
CA ASP A 106 0.53 -12.93 0.07
C ASP A 106 -0.25 -13.72 1.15
N SER A 107 -1.51 -13.39 1.32
CA SER A 107 -2.47 -14.03 2.23
C SER A 107 -3.72 -14.50 1.49
N PRO A 108 -4.55 -15.39 2.06
CA PRO A 108 -5.83 -15.79 1.50
C PRO A 108 -6.92 -14.71 1.67
N LEU A 109 -6.66 -13.66 2.46
CA LEU A 109 -7.64 -12.63 2.77
C LEU A 109 -7.77 -11.61 1.62
N ASP A 110 -8.96 -11.02 1.50
CA ASP A 110 -9.26 -10.00 0.50
C ASP A 110 -8.98 -8.59 1.02
N GLU A 111 -8.99 -8.40 2.34
CA GLU A 111 -8.78 -7.10 2.96
C GLU A 111 -8.09 -7.18 4.33
N VAL A 112 -7.48 -6.08 4.72
CA VAL A 112 -6.99 -5.80 6.08
C VAL A 112 -7.46 -4.41 6.49
N ARG A 113 -7.75 -4.24 7.76
CA ARG A 113 -8.15 -2.94 8.32
C ARG A 113 -7.18 -2.48 9.38
N GLY A 114 -7.05 -1.18 9.52
CA GLY A 114 -6.24 -0.57 10.56
C GLY A 114 -6.83 0.76 11.00
N LEU A 115 -6.44 1.20 12.18
CA LEU A 115 -6.86 2.48 12.74
C LEU A 115 -5.71 3.47 12.69
N ALA A 116 -6.05 4.72 12.41
CA ALA A 116 -5.18 5.87 12.52
C ALA A 116 -5.83 6.91 13.45
N PHE A 117 -5.05 7.41 14.41
CA PHE A 117 -5.49 8.44 15.33
C PHE A 117 -4.54 9.62 15.29
N ASP A 118 -5.06 10.84 15.39
CA ASP A 118 -4.21 12.01 15.64
C ASP A 118 -3.87 12.07 17.14
N ALA A 119 -2.60 11.80 17.47
CA ALA A 119 -2.10 11.90 18.83
C ALA A 119 -2.12 13.34 19.40
N ARG A 120 -2.32 14.33 18.55
CA ARG A 120 -2.43 15.74 18.93
C ARG A 120 -3.88 16.13 19.22
N PHE A 121 -4.59 15.29 19.95
CA PHE A 121 -5.96 15.54 20.33
C PHE A 121 -6.17 16.96 20.85
N ALA A 122 -7.06 17.70 20.23
CA ALA A 122 -7.47 19.03 20.65
C ALA A 122 -8.97 18.97 21.01
N PRO A 123 -9.34 19.06 22.30
CA PRO A 123 -10.74 18.94 22.73
C PRO A 123 -11.70 19.94 22.08
N ASP A 124 -11.17 21.07 21.65
CA ASP A 124 -11.94 22.15 21.02
C ASP A 124 -12.11 22.01 19.50
N ASP A 125 -11.48 20.99 18.90
CA ASP A 125 -11.61 20.71 17.47
C ASP A 125 -12.24 19.32 17.26
N PRO A 126 -13.56 19.26 17.02
CA PRO A 126 -14.25 18.00 16.85
C PRO A 126 -13.74 17.17 15.66
N GLN A 127 -13.09 17.79 14.67
CA GLN A 127 -12.50 17.05 13.54
C GLN A 127 -11.19 16.35 13.92
N ARG A 128 -10.46 16.85 14.91
CA ARG A 128 -9.24 16.22 15.41
C ARG A 128 -9.50 15.12 16.44
N ALA A 129 -10.73 15.06 16.97
CA ALA A 129 -11.13 14.01 17.90
C ALA A 129 -11.47 12.68 17.21
N LEU A 130 -11.57 12.70 15.87
CA LEU A 130 -11.96 11.53 15.10
C LEU A 130 -10.72 10.73 14.68
N GLY A 131 -10.78 9.44 14.91
CA GLY A 131 -9.90 8.49 14.25
C GLY A 131 -10.31 8.25 12.79
N SER A 132 -9.49 7.52 12.08
CA SER A 132 -9.84 7.02 10.75
C SER A 132 -9.55 5.53 10.67
N GLU A 133 -10.49 4.78 10.11
CA GLU A 133 -10.24 3.42 9.69
C GLU A 133 -9.68 3.44 8.26
N LEU A 134 -8.55 2.79 8.05
CA LEU A 134 -8.00 2.49 6.75
C LEU A 134 -8.34 1.05 6.40
N ARG A 135 -8.98 0.85 5.26
CA ARG A 135 -9.23 -0.46 4.67
C ARG A 135 -8.32 -0.62 3.47
N LEU A 136 -7.41 -1.58 3.54
CA LEU A 136 -6.59 -2.02 2.41
C LEU A 136 -7.22 -3.28 1.83
N TYR A 137 -7.42 -3.34 0.51
CA TYR A 137 -8.04 -4.51 -0.10
C TYR A 137 -7.49 -4.80 -1.49
N LYS A 138 -7.58 -6.06 -1.89
CA LYS A 138 -7.15 -6.51 -3.21
C LYS A 138 -8.10 -6.03 -4.29
N GLY A 139 -7.55 -5.39 -5.30
CA GLY A 139 -8.24 -5.04 -6.53
C GLY A 139 -7.96 -6.05 -7.65
N PRO A 140 -8.57 -5.88 -8.82
CA PRO A 140 -8.39 -6.78 -9.95
C PRO A 140 -6.97 -6.78 -10.54
N ASP A 141 -6.18 -5.77 -10.23
CA ASP A 141 -4.82 -5.55 -10.69
C ASP A 141 -3.77 -5.61 -9.56
N THR A 142 -4.19 -6.01 -8.34
CA THR A 142 -3.27 -6.20 -7.23
C THR A 142 -2.37 -7.40 -7.48
N VAL A 143 -1.09 -7.15 -7.64
CA VAL A 143 -0.03 -8.14 -7.85
C VAL A 143 1.24 -7.69 -7.13
N GLY A 144 2.24 -8.55 -7.08
CA GLY A 144 3.53 -8.18 -6.54
C GLY A 144 4.64 -9.15 -6.87
N TRP A 145 5.81 -8.87 -6.30
CA TRP A 145 7.02 -9.67 -6.47
C TRP A 145 7.71 -9.83 -5.13
N TYR A 146 8.21 -11.01 -4.87
CA TYR A 146 8.98 -11.35 -3.70
C TYR A 146 10.39 -11.77 -4.10
N SER A 147 11.42 -11.12 -3.53
CA SER A 147 12.81 -11.39 -3.89
C SER A 147 13.41 -12.64 -3.25
N GLY A 148 12.76 -13.22 -2.25
CA GLY A 148 13.32 -14.31 -1.44
C GLY A 148 14.22 -13.82 -0.29
N SER A 149 14.45 -12.52 -0.16
CA SER A 149 15.17 -11.94 0.98
C SER A 149 14.24 -11.72 2.18
N GLN A 150 14.81 -11.38 3.34
CA GLN A 150 14.01 -11.00 4.51
C GLN A 150 13.88 -9.48 4.61
N GLY A 151 12.76 -9.02 5.19
CA GLY A 151 12.49 -7.62 5.46
C GLY A 151 11.39 -7.01 4.57
N GLU A 152 11.01 -5.79 4.89
CA GLU A 152 9.93 -5.07 4.18
C GLU A 152 10.25 -4.83 2.70
N GLU A 153 11.55 -4.70 2.38
CA GLU A 153 12.06 -4.49 1.03
C GLU A 153 12.04 -5.75 0.14
N ALA A 154 11.74 -6.91 0.74
CA ALA A 154 11.65 -8.15 -0.01
C ALA A 154 10.50 -8.14 -1.02
N TYR A 155 9.47 -7.34 -0.75
CA TYR A 155 8.29 -7.22 -1.59
C TYR A 155 8.30 -5.95 -2.43
N THR A 156 7.74 -6.06 -3.63
CA THR A 156 7.18 -4.96 -4.41
C THR A 156 5.70 -5.25 -4.56
N VAL A 157 4.86 -4.29 -4.22
CA VAL A 157 3.39 -4.47 -4.21
C VAL A 157 2.75 -3.43 -5.10
N ALA A 158 1.90 -3.86 -6.01
CA ALA A 158 1.21 -2.99 -6.96
C ALA A 158 -0.30 -2.98 -6.71
N SER A 159 -0.88 -1.79 -6.73
CA SER A 159 -2.32 -1.55 -6.89
C SER A 159 -3.19 -2.14 -5.77
N VAL A 160 -2.76 -2.08 -4.52
CA VAL A 160 -3.63 -2.31 -3.37
C VAL A 160 -4.61 -1.15 -3.26
N ARG A 161 -5.88 -1.45 -3.07
CA ARG A 161 -6.93 -0.44 -2.90
C ARG A 161 -6.95 0.10 -1.48
N LEU A 162 -7.34 1.37 -1.35
CA LEU A 162 -7.44 2.09 -0.09
C LEU A 162 -8.78 2.81 0.04
N ASP A 163 -9.48 2.53 1.12
CA ASP A 163 -10.55 3.39 1.63
C ASP A 163 -10.14 3.97 2.99
N VAL A 164 -10.55 5.20 3.25
CA VAL A 164 -10.37 5.89 4.54
C VAL A 164 -11.74 6.35 5.01
N THR A 165 -12.15 5.89 6.18
CA THR A 165 -13.46 6.19 6.76
C THR A 165 -13.28 6.80 8.15
N PRO A 166 -13.94 7.92 8.48
CA PRO A 166 -13.91 8.47 9.85
C PRO A 166 -14.59 7.51 10.83
N VAL A 167 -14.05 7.40 12.05
CA VAL A 167 -14.58 6.56 13.14
C VAL A 167 -14.64 7.33 14.44
#